data_2ee70d45440273b79c9c90f4dcddd807
#
_entry.id   2ee70d45440273b79c9c90f4dcddd807
#
_cell.length_a   1.000
_cell.length_b   1.000
_cell.length_c   1.000
_cell.angle_alpha   90.00
_cell.angle_beta   90.00
_cell.angle_gamma   90.00
#
_symmetry.space_group_name_H-M   'P 1'
#
loop_
_entity.id
_entity.type
_entity.pdbx_description
1 polymer ?
#
loop_
_entity_poly.entity_id
_entity_poly.type
_entity_poly.pdbx_seq_one_letter_code
_entity_poly.pdbx_strand_id
1 'polypeptide(L)'
;MLFTNTDCLCFAKDPAVVRYRSRYWLYYSLKHEDGRFGIGIAESADMEHWTPCSEIEQDALCETNGIAAPGAIVLNDKIHLFYQTYGNWEKDAICHAWSQDGIHFTKNPENPVFHPAATWCCGRAIDADVCVFGGKIHLYFATRDHAMRIQKIGGAWAKIDSDFGRNAWHPLAEQSLLMPELAWEGDCVEAPATVVEDGKIYLFYG
;
A
#
# COMPACT_ATOMS: atom_id res chain seq x y z
N MET A 1 -20.72 -1.79 10.52
CA MET A 1 -19.78 -1.56 9.39
C MET A 1 -19.58 -0.06 9.33
N LEU A 2 -18.35 0.40 9.45
CA LEU A 2 -18.05 1.84 9.50
C LEU A 2 -18.13 2.50 8.12
N PHE A 3 -17.80 1.78 7.07
CA PHE A 3 -17.81 2.28 5.70
C PHE A 3 -18.09 1.16 4.69
N THR A 4 -18.89 1.47 3.68
CA THR A 4 -19.03 0.68 2.46
C THR A 4 -19.25 1.64 1.28
N ASN A 5 -18.64 1.35 0.13
CA ASN A 5 -18.91 2.13 -1.08
C ASN A 5 -20.12 1.53 -1.79
N THR A 6 -21.21 2.29 -1.87
CA THR A 6 -22.45 1.88 -2.54
C THR A 6 -22.42 2.13 -4.05
N ASP A 7 -21.48 2.93 -4.53
CA ASP A 7 -21.43 3.39 -5.93
C ASP A 7 -20.64 2.43 -6.83
N CYS A 8 -19.80 1.55 -6.24
CA CYS A 8 -18.95 0.60 -6.97
C CYS A 8 -19.17 -0.81 -6.45
N LEU A 9 -20.18 -1.51 -6.95
CA LEU A 9 -20.50 -2.91 -6.62
C LEU A 9 -20.54 -3.23 -5.10
N CYS A 10 -20.73 -2.21 -4.26
CA CYS A 10 -20.68 -2.32 -2.79
C CYS A 10 -19.37 -2.95 -2.28
N PHE A 11 -18.25 -2.70 -2.95
CA PHE A 11 -16.95 -3.26 -2.64
C PHE A 11 -16.03 -2.19 -2.05
N ALA A 12 -15.53 -2.41 -0.84
CA ALA A 12 -14.48 -1.61 -0.23
C ALA A 12 -13.61 -2.52 0.65
N LYS A 13 -12.29 -2.52 0.40
CA LYS A 13 -11.31 -3.25 1.22
C LYS A 13 -9.98 -2.53 1.27
N ASP A 14 -9.01 -3.07 2.00
CA ASP A 14 -7.64 -2.56 2.15
C ASP A 14 -7.64 -1.08 2.61
N PRO A 15 -8.24 -0.74 3.77
CA PRO A 15 -8.37 0.64 4.19
C PRO A 15 -7.04 1.22 4.68
N ALA A 16 -6.66 2.39 4.19
CA ALA A 16 -5.58 3.20 4.72
C ALA A 16 -6.14 4.55 5.18
N VAL A 17 -5.99 4.87 6.46
CA VAL A 17 -6.53 6.10 7.05
C VAL A 17 -5.42 6.98 7.56
N VAL A 18 -5.47 8.25 7.19
CA VAL A 18 -4.59 9.28 7.75
C VAL A 18 -5.39 10.48 8.24
N ARG A 19 -4.87 11.14 9.28
CA ARG A 19 -5.35 12.46 9.67
C ARG A 19 -4.46 13.50 9.01
N TYR A 20 -5.06 14.35 8.17
CA TYR A 20 -4.34 15.42 7.52
C TYR A 20 -5.13 16.73 7.58
N ARG A 21 -4.49 17.76 8.09
CA ARG A 21 -5.10 19.03 8.42
C ARG A 21 -6.30 18.82 9.35
N SER A 22 -7.44 19.18 9.21
CA SER A 22 -8.56 19.00 10.15
C SER A 22 -9.49 17.84 9.81
N ARG A 23 -9.06 16.92 8.91
CA ARG A 23 -9.89 15.82 8.41
C ARG A 23 -9.18 14.49 8.47
N TYR A 24 -9.97 13.41 8.47
CA TYR A 24 -9.53 12.06 8.22
C TYR A 24 -9.78 11.72 6.75
N TRP A 25 -8.81 11.07 6.15
CA TRP A 25 -8.83 10.61 4.76
C TRP A 25 -8.72 9.11 4.76
N LEU A 26 -9.65 8.45 4.07
CA LEU A 26 -9.66 7.01 3.85
C LEU A 26 -9.40 6.74 2.38
N TYR A 27 -8.36 5.98 2.11
CA TYR A 27 -8.06 5.40 0.81
C TYR A 27 -8.35 3.93 0.87
N TYR A 28 -9.02 3.37 -0.13
CA TYR A 28 -9.48 2.00 -0.09
C TYR A 28 -9.56 1.40 -1.49
N SER A 29 -9.34 0.08 -1.62
CA SER A 29 -9.59 -0.62 -2.88
C SER A 29 -11.07 -0.65 -3.19
N LEU A 30 -11.43 -0.28 -4.41
CA LEU A 30 -12.76 -0.45 -4.97
C LEU A 30 -12.71 -1.33 -6.24
N LYS A 31 -13.85 -1.77 -6.71
CA LYS A 31 -13.94 -2.59 -7.92
C LYS A 31 -15.00 -2.02 -8.86
N HIS A 32 -14.61 -1.74 -10.10
CA HIS A 32 -15.48 -1.28 -11.16
C HIS A 32 -16.32 -2.41 -11.76
N GLU A 33 -17.38 -2.07 -12.49
CA GLU A 33 -18.25 -3.03 -13.16
C GLU A 33 -17.52 -3.88 -14.20
N ASP A 34 -16.49 -3.34 -14.84
CA ASP A 34 -15.63 -4.05 -15.79
C ASP A 34 -14.64 -5.02 -15.12
N GLY A 35 -14.65 -5.08 -13.77
CA GLY A 35 -13.82 -5.96 -12.97
C GLY A 35 -12.46 -5.38 -12.59
N ARG A 36 -12.08 -4.21 -13.10
CA ARG A 36 -10.83 -3.54 -12.73
C ARG A 36 -10.91 -3.02 -11.29
N PHE A 37 -9.77 -3.00 -10.63
CA PHE A 37 -9.61 -2.39 -9.33
C PHE A 37 -9.15 -0.95 -9.44
N GLY A 38 -9.65 -0.10 -8.53
CA GLY A 38 -9.28 1.28 -8.34
C GLY A 38 -9.05 1.60 -6.87
N ILE A 39 -8.65 2.83 -6.59
CA ILE A 39 -8.51 3.33 -5.22
C ILE A 39 -9.46 4.51 -5.03
N GLY A 40 -10.48 4.27 -4.21
CA GLY A 40 -11.45 5.28 -3.81
C GLY A 40 -10.91 6.16 -2.69
N ILE A 41 -11.44 7.37 -2.61
CA ILE A 41 -11.13 8.37 -1.58
C ILE A 41 -12.43 8.73 -0.85
N ALA A 42 -12.39 8.67 0.47
CA ALA A 42 -13.47 9.20 1.32
C ALA A 42 -12.89 10.10 2.42
N GLU A 43 -13.67 11.09 2.84
CA GLU A 43 -13.32 11.98 3.93
C GLU A 43 -14.25 11.81 5.12
N SER A 44 -13.75 12.17 6.32
CA SER A 44 -14.52 12.20 7.56
C SER A 44 -14.01 13.30 8.49
N ALA A 45 -14.91 13.84 9.30
CA ALA A 45 -14.55 14.74 10.39
C ALA A 45 -14.33 14.00 11.73
N ASP A 46 -14.89 12.80 11.90
CA ASP A 46 -15.02 12.10 13.18
C ASP A 46 -14.58 10.62 13.15
N MET A 47 -14.17 10.07 12.00
CA MET A 47 -13.89 8.65 11.73
C MET A 47 -15.11 7.72 11.80
N GLU A 48 -16.28 8.23 12.05
CA GLU A 48 -17.53 7.45 12.12
C GLU A 48 -18.38 7.63 10.85
N HIS A 49 -18.48 8.89 10.38
CA HIS A 49 -19.25 9.24 9.19
C HIS A 49 -18.31 9.57 8.03
N TRP A 50 -18.33 8.71 7.03
CA TRP A 50 -17.49 8.82 5.84
C TRP A 50 -18.28 9.22 4.61
N THR A 51 -17.73 10.15 3.84
CA THR A 51 -18.31 10.61 2.57
C THR A 51 -17.33 10.28 1.45
N PRO A 52 -17.68 9.37 0.51
CA PRO A 52 -16.92 9.18 -0.72
C PRO A 52 -16.83 10.49 -1.50
N CYS A 53 -15.66 10.84 -2.00
CA CYS A 53 -15.47 12.14 -2.66
C CYS A 53 -14.73 12.07 -3.99
N SER A 54 -13.89 11.04 -4.22
CA SER A 54 -13.10 10.91 -5.44
C SER A 54 -12.52 9.51 -5.60
N GLU A 55 -11.75 9.33 -6.66
CA GLU A 55 -10.96 8.15 -6.96
C GLU A 55 -9.58 8.58 -7.49
N ILE A 56 -8.54 7.77 -7.28
CA ILE A 56 -7.22 7.99 -7.88
C ILE A 56 -7.29 7.70 -9.39
N GLU A 57 -6.91 8.68 -10.19
CA GLU A 57 -6.82 8.50 -11.65
C GLU A 57 -5.79 7.42 -12.01
N GLN A 58 -6.13 6.54 -12.95
CA GLN A 58 -5.27 5.47 -13.47
C GLN A 58 -4.70 5.90 -14.83
N ASP A 59 -3.79 6.86 -14.82
CA ASP A 59 -3.23 7.51 -16.02
C ASP A 59 -1.82 7.02 -16.38
N ALA A 60 -1.15 6.29 -15.48
CA ALA A 60 0.15 5.71 -15.77
C ALA A 60 0.04 4.36 -16.49
N LEU A 61 0.97 4.12 -17.42
CA LEU A 61 0.99 2.88 -18.23
C LEU A 61 1.02 1.60 -17.38
N CYS A 62 1.72 1.62 -16.24
CA CYS A 62 1.79 0.47 -15.31
C CYS A 62 0.47 0.19 -14.58
N GLU A 63 -0.48 1.11 -14.60
CA GLU A 63 -1.76 1.04 -13.88
C GLU A 63 -2.92 0.58 -14.76
N THR A 64 -2.68 0.34 -16.04
CA THR A 64 -3.72 0.05 -17.05
C THR A 64 -4.65 -1.10 -16.65
N ASN A 65 -4.15 -2.12 -15.94
CA ASN A 65 -4.93 -3.28 -15.52
C ASN A 65 -5.64 -3.06 -14.17
N GLY A 66 -5.28 -2.02 -13.43
CA GLY A 66 -5.84 -1.65 -12.14
C GLY A 66 -4.79 -1.28 -11.11
N ILE A 67 -5.27 -0.70 -10.01
CA ILE A 67 -4.51 -0.36 -8.81
C ILE A 67 -5.29 -0.78 -7.57
N ALA A 68 -4.60 -1.10 -6.46
CA ALA A 68 -5.27 -1.53 -5.23
C ALA A 68 -4.37 -1.37 -3.99
N ALA A 69 -4.90 -1.73 -2.83
CA ALA A 69 -4.22 -1.88 -1.54
C ALA A 69 -3.28 -0.70 -1.22
N PRO A 70 -3.85 0.49 -0.98
CA PRO A 70 -3.08 1.66 -0.61
C PRO A 70 -2.56 1.57 0.82
N GLY A 71 -1.29 1.95 1.03
CA GLY A 71 -0.75 2.38 2.31
C GLY A 71 -0.57 3.89 2.30
N ALA A 72 -0.91 4.57 3.38
CA ALA A 72 -0.90 6.02 3.45
C ALA A 72 -0.12 6.56 4.64
N ILE A 73 0.62 7.65 4.44
CA ILE A 73 1.34 8.33 5.51
C ILE A 73 1.41 9.84 5.26
N VAL A 74 1.42 10.62 6.32
CA VAL A 74 1.63 12.07 6.24
C VAL A 74 3.08 12.39 6.52
N LEU A 75 3.76 12.99 5.55
CA LEU A 75 5.16 13.43 5.64
C LEU A 75 5.31 14.82 5.01
N ASN A 76 6.05 15.72 5.66
CA ASN A 76 6.39 17.04 5.10
C ASN A 76 5.18 17.82 4.57
N ASP A 77 4.09 17.85 5.35
CA ASP A 77 2.81 18.47 5.00
C ASP A 77 2.21 17.98 3.66
N LYS A 78 2.39 16.68 3.38
CA LYS A 78 1.78 15.97 2.26
C LYS A 78 1.29 14.61 2.70
N ILE A 79 0.24 14.13 2.06
CA ILE A 79 -0.15 12.73 2.12
C ILE A 79 0.65 11.99 1.03
N HIS A 80 1.34 10.94 1.41
CA HIS A 80 1.99 10.00 0.49
C HIS A 80 1.19 8.70 0.47
N LEU A 81 0.89 8.21 -0.72
CA LEU A 81 0.30 6.90 -0.95
C LEU A 81 1.34 5.98 -1.59
N PHE A 82 1.41 4.77 -1.05
CA PHE A 82 2.11 3.64 -1.65
C PHE A 82 1.06 2.58 -1.96
N TYR A 83 0.90 2.23 -3.22
CA TYR A 83 -0.18 1.36 -3.68
C TYR A 83 0.35 0.40 -4.74
N GLN A 84 -0.31 -0.74 -4.87
CA GLN A 84 0.10 -1.73 -5.85
C GLN A 84 -0.54 -1.50 -7.22
N THR A 85 0.16 -1.88 -8.28
CA THR A 85 -0.49 -2.24 -9.54
C THR A 85 -1.28 -3.53 -9.33
N TYR A 86 -2.35 -3.74 -10.08
CA TYR A 86 -3.20 -4.93 -9.93
C TYR A 86 -3.48 -5.56 -11.30
N GLY A 87 -3.51 -6.90 -11.30
CA GLY A 87 -3.82 -7.66 -12.51
C GLY A 87 -2.62 -7.98 -13.40
N ASN A 88 -1.40 -7.72 -12.94
CA ASN A 88 -0.16 -8.05 -13.64
C ASN A 88 0.53 -9.30 -13.06
N TRP A 89 -0.07 -9.96 -12.06
CA TRP A 89 0.41 -11.17 -11.38
C TRP A 89 1.80 -11.00 -10.77
N GLU A 90 2.77 -11.77 -11.28
CA GLU A 90 4.17 -11.73 -10.81
C GLU A 90 4.82 -10.35 -10.97
N LYS A 91 4.25 -9.51 -11.84
CA LYS A 91 4.76 -8.17 -12.16
C LYS A 91 4.05 -7.05 -11.39
N ASP A 92 3.13 -7.39 -10.49
CA ASP A 92 2.55 -6.37 -9.61
C ASP A 92 3.65 -5.76 -8.75
N ALA A 93 3.63 -4.44 -8.64
CA ALA A 93 4.69 -3.66 -8.04
C ALA A 93 4.10 -2.45 -7.30
N ILE A 94 4.88 -1.85 -6.40
CA ILE A 94 4.42 -0.69 -5.64
C ILE A 94 4.68 0.60 -6.41
N CYS A 95 3.64 1.40 -6.53
CA CYS A 95 3.64 2.77 -7.02
C CYS A 95 3.61 3.76 -5.86
N HIS A 96 3.97 5.00 -6.13
CA HIS A 96 3.95 6.10 -5.19
C HIS A 96 3.28 7.33 -5.80
N ALA A 97 2.50 8.05 -4.99
CA ALA A 97 1.95 9.37 -5.32
C ALA A 97 1.86 10.23 -4.06
N TRP A 98 1.76 11.54 -4.22
CA TRP A 98 1.57 12.47 -3.09
C TRP A 98 0.52 13.51 -3.37
N SER A 99 -0.11 14.01 -2.30
CA SER A 99 -1.14 15.05 -2.34
C SER A 99 -0.94 16.10 -1.26
N GLN A 100 -1.33 17.35 -1.54
CA GLN A 100 -1.40 18.44 -0.56
C GLN A 100 -2.83 18.75 -0.10
N ASP A 101 -3.83 18.11 -0.67
CA ASP A 101 -5.24 18.33 -0.33
C ASP A 101 -6.01 17.05 0.02
N GLY A 102 -5.41 15.88 -0.21
CA GLY A 102 -6.01 14.58 0.06
C GLY A 102 -6.82 14.00 -1.10
N ILE A 103 -7.02 14.76 -2.17
CA ILE A 103 -7.86 14.38 -3.33
C ILE A 103 -7.04 14.31 -4.62
N HIS A 104 -6.25 15.34 -4.90
CA HIS A 104 -5.48 15.43 -6.14
C HIS A 104 -4.06 14.92 -5.90
N PHE A 105 -3.72 13.83 -6.53
CA PHE A 105 -2.43 13.17 -6.37
C PHE A 105 -1.50 13.37 -7.56
N THR A 106 -0.26 13.76 -7.26
CA THR A 106 0.83 13.77 -8.24
C THR A 106 1.57 12.44 -8.15
N LYS A 107 1.61 11.72 -9.26
CA LYS A 107 2.31 10.43 -9.36
C LYS A 107 3.82 10.59 -9.41
N ASN A 108 4.54 9.67 -8.81
CA ASN A 108 5.98 9.59 -8.96
C ASN A 108 6.30 9.24 -10.43
N PRO A 109 7.16 10.03 -11.11
CA PRO A 109 7.47 9.79 -12.51
C PRO A 109 8.22 8.48 -12.76
N GLU A 110 8.77 7.86 -11.70
CA GLU A 110 9.46 6.57 -11.77
C GLU A 110 8.55 5.36 -11.50
N ASN A 111 7.23 5.56 -11.38
CA ASN A 111 6.30 4.46 -11.13
C ASN A 111 6.42 3.32 -12.15
N PRO A 112 6.35 2.04 -11.71
CA PRO A 112 6.37 1.61 -10.32
C PRO A 112 7.73 1.84 -9.65
N VAL A 113 7.71 2.30 -8.40
CA VAL A 113 8.90 2.70 -7.65
C VAL A 113 9.59 1.55 -6.93
N PHE A 114 8.87 0.44 -6.68
CA PHE A 114 9.45 -0.67 -5.94
C PHE A 114 8.89 -2.03 -6.37
N HIS A 115 9.79 -2.96 -6.56
CA HIS A 115 9.60 -4.41 -6.55
C HIS A 115 10.85 -5.05 -5.94
N PRO A 116 10.73 -6.15 -5.17
CA PRO A 116 11.89 -6.78 -4.56
C PRO A 116 12.75 -7.51 -5.61
N ALA A 117 14.07 -7.30 -5.54
CA ALA A 117 15.06 -7.99 -6.38
C ALA A 117 15.76 -9.12 -5.61
N ALA A 118 15.10 -9.72 -4.62
CA ALA A 118 15.66 -10.74 -3.76
C ALA A 118 15.51 -12.15 -4.35
N THR A 119 16.46 -13.02 -4.04
CA THR A 119 16.47 -14.42 -4.55
C THR A 119 15.43 -15.32 -3.91
N TRP A 120 14.79 -14.90 -2.81
CA TRP A 120 13.80 -15.68 -2.07
C TRP A 120 12.34 -15.45 -2.54
N CYS A 121 12.12 -14.56 -3.52
CA CYS A 121 10.79 -14.20 -4.01
C CYS A 121 10.75 -14.03 -5.53
N CYS A 122 9.55 -14.04 -6.10
CA CYS A 122 9.32 -13.88 -7.54
C CYS A 122 9.48 -12.44 -8.07
N GLY A 123 9.69 -11.45 -7.17
CA GLY A 123 9.76 -10.03 -7.54
C GLY A 123 8.43 -9.27 -7.45
N ARG A 124 7.31 -9.93 -7.18
CA ARG A 124 6.01 -9.29 -6.91
C ARG A 124 6.05 -8.47 -5.64
N ALA A 125 5.39 -7.32 -5.62
CA ALA A 125 5.14 -6.55 -4.40
C ALA A 125 3.69 -6.04 -4.38
N ILE A 126 2.97 -6.39 -3.32
CA ILE A 126 1.57 -6.02 -3.09
C ILE A 126 1.34 -5.66 -1.61
N ASP A 127 0.15 -5.14 -1.30
CA ASP A 127 -0.30 -4.84 0.06
C ASP A 127 0.71 -3.97 0.83
N ALA A 128 0.99 -2.79 0.27
CA ALA A 128 1.95 -1.88 0.86
C ALA A 128 1.45 -1.29 2.17
N ASP A 129 2.23 -1.40 3.24
CA ASP A 129 2.09 -0.60 4.44
C ASP A 129 3.37 0.18 4.74
N VAL A 130 3.25 1.38 5.28
CA VAL A 130 4.38 2.26 5.51
C VAL A 130 4.35 2.90 6.88
N CYS A 131 5.51 2.96 7.54
CA CYS A 131 5.68 3.70 8.77
C CYS A 131 7.01 4.46 8.81
N VAL A 132 7.10 5.47 9.68
CA VAL A 132 8.37 6.18 9.96
C VAL A 132 8.99 5.62 11.22
N PHE A 133 10.24 5.19 11.13
CA PHE A 133 11.01 4.73 12.26
C PHE A 133 12.50 5.04 12.07
N GLY A 134 13.16 5.55 13.13
CA GLY A 134 14.59 5.85 13.10
C GLY A 134 15.02 6.83 12.00
N GLY A 135 14.17 7.81 11.63
CA GLY A 135 14.46 8.79 10.57
C GLY A 135 14.36 8.23 9.15
N LYS A 136 13.76 7.08 8.99
CA LYS A 136 13.55 6.39 7.70
C LYS A 136 12.06 6.10 7.52
N ILE A 137 11.63 6.02 6.27
CA ILE A 137 10.36 5.36 5.93
C ILE A 137 10.64 3.86 5.74
N HIS A 138 9.83 3.03 6.34
CA HIS A 138 9.82 1.59 6.19
C HIS A 138 8.61 1.19 5.37
N LEU A 139 8.81 0.38 4.34
CA LEU A 139 7.79 -0.21 3.49
C LEU A 139 7.73 -1.71 3.77
N TYR A 140 6.58 -2.20 4.17
CA TYR A 140 6.26 -3.62 4.27
C TYR A 140 5.36 -4.00 3.11
N PHE A 141 5.55 -5.20 2.58
CA PHE A 141 4.83 -5.66 1.39
C PHE A 141 4.67 -7.17 1.42
N ALA A 142 3.59 -7.67 0.83
CA ALA A 142 3.45 -9.08 0.55
C ALA A 142 4.07 -9.42 -0.80
N THR A 143 4.65 -10.63 -0.90
CA THR A 143 5.25 -11.20 -2.12
C THR A 143 5.07 -12.70 -2.13
N ARG A 144 5.47 -13.38 -3.20
CA ARG A 144 5.41 -14.84 -3.30
C ARG A 144 6.76 -15.46 -3.60
N ASP A 145 6.86 -16.78 -3.32
CA ASP A 145 7.96 -17.58 -3.81
C ASP A 145 7.97 -17.66 -5.34
N HIS A 146 9.05 -18.17 -5.94
CA HIS A 146 9.16 -18.30 -7.41
C HIS A 146 8.11 -19.21 -8.04
N ALA A 147 7.50 -20.11 -7.27
CA ALA A 147 6.42 -20.97 -7.74
C ALA A 147 5.04 -20.35 -7.61
N MET A 148 4.95 -19.10 -7.11
CA MET A 148 3.71 -18.36 -6.86
C MET A 148 2.73 -19.06 -5.91
N ARG A 149 3.24 -19.90 -4.99
CA ARG A 149 2.43 -20.69 -4.06
C ARG A 149 2.44 -20.17 -2.63
N ILE A 150 3.63 -19.85 -2.11
CA ILE A 150 3.78 -19.42 -0.71
C ILE A 150 3.86 -17.89 -0.67
N GLN A 151 2.91 -17.26 0.02
CA GLN A 151 2.91 -15.82 0.23
C GLN A 151 3.68 -15.46 1.50
N LYS A 152 4.49 -14.43 1.41
CA LYS A 152 5.46 -14.00 2.43
C LYS A 152 5.43 -12.50 2.59
N ILE A 153 5.91 -11.98 3.71
CA ILE A 153 6.10 -10.56 3.93
C ILE A 153 7.58 -10.22 3.87
N GLY A 154 7.88 -9.21 3.06
CA GLY A 154 9.18 -8.58 2.98
C GLY A 154 9.16 -7.14 3.49
N GLY A 155 10.34 -6.53 3.55
CA GLY A 155 10.46 -5.14 3.94
C GLY A 155 11.59 -4.42 3.23
N ALA A 156 11.40 -3.13 3.02
CA ALA A 156 12.40 -2.21 2.50
C ALA A 156 12.37 -0.90 3.30
N TRP A 157 13.42 -0.09 3.17
CA TRP A 157 13.46 1.25 3.75
C TRP A 157 14.02 2.26 2.76
N ALA A 158 13.63 3.50 2.91
CA ALA A 158 14.20 4.64 2.20
C ALA A 158 14.46 5.80 3.18
N LYS A 159 15.28 6.76 2.79
CA LYS A 159 15.43 8.00 3.56
C LYS A 159 14.12 8.78 3.50
N ILE A 160 13.76 9.40 4.64
CA ILE A 160 12.51 10.17 4.75
C ILE A 160 12.47 11.41 3.84
N ASP A 161 13.62 11.90 3.44
CA ASP A 161 13.81 13.07 2.56
C ASP A 161 14.12 12.69 1.10
N SER A 162 14.01 11.40 0.75
CA SER A 162 14.20 10.94 -0.64
C SER A 162 12.98 11.26 -1.51
N ASP A 163 13.14 11.10 -2.81
CA ASP A 163 12.06 11.20 -3.81
C ASP A 163 11.16 9.97 -3.88
N PHE A 164 11.50 8.92 -3.13
CA PHE A 164 10.88 7.59 -3.16
C PHE A 164 10.88 6.94 -4.55
N GLY A 165 11.81 7.32 -5.42
CA GLY A 165 12.04 6.70 -6.71
C GLY A 165 12.65 5.30 -6.58
N ARG A 166 12.86 4.64 -7.72
CA ARG A 166 13.34 3.23 -7.79
C ARG A 166 14.65 2.98 -7.05
N ASN A 167 15.53 3.96 -7.03
CA ASN A 167 16.85 3.83 -6.42
C ASN A 167 16.89 4.21 -4.93
N ALA A 168 15.77 4.66 -4.36
CA ALA A 168 15.70 5.08 -2.97
C ALA A 168 15.60 3.92 -1.97
N TRP A 169 15.17 2.74 -2.44
CA TRP A 169 14.78 1.62 -1.58
C TRP A 169 15.92 0.66 -1.31
N HIS A 170 16.06 0.28 -0.06
CA HIS A 170 17.03 -0.72 0.42
C HIS A 170 16.30 -1.83 1.16
N PRO A 171 16.68 -3.11 0.99
CA PRO A 171 16.05 -4.20 1.72
C PRO A 171 16.27 -4.05 3.24
N LEU A 172 15.27 -4.42 4.03
CA LEU A 172 15.38 -4.53 5.49
C LEU A 172 16.12 -5.79 5.93
N ALA A 173 16.03 -6.86 5.15
CA ALA A 173 16.68 -8.14 5.41
C ALA A 173 17.04 -8.86 4.10
N GLU A 174 17.96 -9.82 4.19
CA GLU A 174 18.35 -10.69 3.08
C GLU A 174 17.32 -11.79 2.77
N GLN A 175 16.40 -12.05 3.71
CA GLN A 175 15.33 -13.04 3.63
C GLN A 175 13.97 -12.36 3.86
N SER A 176 12.89 -13.13 3.68
CA SER A 176 11.55 -12.66 4.09
C SER A 176 11.54 -12.35 5.59
N LEU A 177 10.79 -11.32 5.97
CA LEU A 177 10.58 -10.99 7.38
C LEU A 177 9.63 -11.99 8.05
N LEU A 178 8.60 -12.42 7.30
CA LEU A 178 7.64 -13.44 7.72
C LEU A 178 7.38 -14.40 6.57
N MET A 179 7.19 -15.66 6.92
CA MET A 179 6.68 -16.72 6.06
C MET A 179 5.74 -17.61 6.88
N PRO A 180 4.83 -18.34 6.26
CA PRO A 180 3.94 -19.23 7.01
C PRO A 180 4.72 -20.26 7.82
N GLU A 181 4.48 -20.30 9.13
CA GLU A 181 5.08 -21.22 10.11
C GLU A 181 4.02 -21.86 11.01
N LEU A 182 2.86 -21.22 11.16
CA LEU A 182 1.79 -21.66 12.03
C LEU A 182 0.67 -22.31 11.21
N ALA A 183 0.01 -23.29 11.77
CA ALA A 183 -1.01 -24.07 11.05
C ALA A 183 -2.18 -23.24 10.51
N TRP A 184 -2.52 -22.14 11.18
CA TRP A 184 -3.60 -21.24 10.73
C TRP A 184 -3.21 -20.36 9.54
N GLU A 185 -1.94 -20.14 9.28
CA GLU A 185 -1.42 -19.33 8.17
C GLU A 185 -1.53 -20.05 6.82
N GLY A 186 -1.60 -21.39 6.84
CA GLY A 186 -1.60 -22.19 5.61
C GLY A 186 -0.36 -21.91 4.76
N ASP A 187 -0.57 -21.45 3.52
CA ASP A 187 0.48 -21.07 2.58
C ASP A 187 0.61 -19.52 2.42
N CYS A 188 -0.02 -18.74 3.31
CA CYS A 188 -0.18 -17.31 3.11
C CYS A 188 0.01 -16.50 4.40
N VAL A 189 0.92 -15.53 4.34
CA VAL A 189 0.96 -14.35 5.22
C VAL A 189 0.98 -13.11 4.35
N GLU A 190 0.03 -12.20 4.57
CA GLU A 190 -0.17 -11.01 3.73
C GLU A 190 -0.73 -9.82 4.51
N ALA A 191 -1.07 -8.75 3.81
CA ALA A 191 -1.70 -7.56 4.36
C ALA A 191 -0.98 -7.00 5.61
N PRO A 192 0.33 -6.68 5.52
CA PRO A 192 1.04 -6.08 6.62
C PRO A 192 0.37 -4.78 7.05
N ALA A 193 0.27 -4.56 8.36
CA ALA A 193 -0.17 -3.30 8.95
C ALA A 193 0.73 -2.98 10.15
N THR A 194 1.26 -1.77 10.22
CA THR A 194 2.25 -1.41 11.23
C THR A 194 1.76 -0.33 12.19
N VAL A 195 2.19 -0.47 13.44
CA VAL A 195 2.08 0.57 14.48
C VAL A 195 3.46 0.82 15.06
N VAL A 196 3.83 2.09 15.18
CA VAL A 196 5.06 2.50 15.85
C VAL A 196 4.72 3.03 17.23
N GLU A 197 5.15 2.32 18.26
CA GLU A 197 4.90 2.65 19.67
C GLU A 197 6.11 2.24 20.52
N ASP A 198 6.43 3.04 21.54
CA ASP A 198 7.51 2.77 22.51
C ASP A 198 8.87 2.39 21.91
N GLY A 199 9.24 3.06 20.79
CA GLY A 199 10.51 2.80 20.11
C GLY A 199 10.58 1.45 19.40
N LYS A 200 9.43 0.86 19.06
CA LYS A 200 9.30 -0.41 18.32
C LYS A 200 8.33 -0.27 17.18
N ILE A 201 8.49 -1.14 16.19
CA ILE A 201 7.50 -1.38 15.13
C ILE A 201 6.77 -2.68 15.49
N TYR A 202 5.47 -2.60 15.63
CA TYR A 202 4.57 -3.76 15.72
C TYR A 202 4.00 -4.03 14.34
N LEU A 203 4.19 -5.24 13.84
CA LEU A 203 3.69 -5.68 12.54
C LEU A 203 2.53 -6.66 12.77
N PHE A 204 1.36 -6.31 12.25
CA PHE A 204 0.18 -7.17 12.17
C PHE A 204 0.08 -7.72 10.75
N TYR A 205 -0.53 -8.89 10.58
CA TYR A 205 -0.70 -9.54 9.27
C TYR A 205 -1.90 -10.48 9.27
N GLY A 206 -2.39 -10.85 8.11
CA GLY A 206 -3.46 -11.79 7.87
C GLY A 206 -3.00 -13.10 7.23
#